data_0ef7152667367c967b6406bdccbe5785
#
_entry.id   0ef7152667367c967b6406bdccbe5785
#
_cell.length_a   1.000
_cell.length_b   1.000
_cell.length_c   1.000
_cell.angle_alpha   90.00
_cell.angle_beta   90.00
_cell.angle_gamma   90.00
#
_symmetry.space_group_name_H-M   'P 1'
#
loop_
_entity.id
_entity.type
_entity.pdbx_description
1 polymer ?
#
loop_
_entity_poly.entity_id
_entity_poly.type
_entity_poly.pdbx_seq_one_letter_code
_entity_poly.pdbx_strand_id
1 'polypeptide(L)'
;SRLFRGIGLSDDNSIMVAEEDYKELFQPADEWLGERFGGTVFHSCGNWEQKISMVKQMKGIFMADGAFTIQTDPSPNNPDAFGEQFADSGIILNARAVGADAESTFERLYRKGLKLIAVTYCETAEEQEALYRKLHEMEQRLK
;
A
#
# COMPACT_ATOMS: atom_id res chain seq x y z
N SER A 1 -3.65 14.09 -24.04
CA SER A 1 -2.77 13.95 -22.86
C SER A 1 -3.14 12.70 -22.11
N ARG A 2 -2.16 11.84 -21.78
CA ARG A 2 -2.41 10.69 -20.93
C ARG A 2 -2.48 11.19 -19.49
N LEU A 3 -3.68 11.26 -18.94
CA LEU A 3 -3.93 11.71 -17.56
C LEU A 3 -3.45 10.68 -16.53
N PHE A 4 -3.43 9.39 -16.90
CA PHE A 4 -3.02 8.31 -16.01
C PHE A 4 -2.12 7.31 -16.74
N ARG A 5 -1.15 6.76 -16.01
CA ARG A 5 -0.33 5.63 -16.42
C ARG A 5 -0.50 4.52 -15.40
N GLY A 6 -0.53 3.28 -15.88
CA GLY A 6 -0.60 2.10 -15.04
C GLY A 6 -1.97 1.42 -15.05
N ILE A 7 -1.97 0.22 -14.50
CA ILE A 7 -3.16 -0.61 -14.28
C ILE A 7 -3.18 -1.07 -12.82
N GLY A 8 -4.35 -1.00 -12.18
CA GLY A 8 -4.58 -1.61 -10.88
C GLY A 8 -4.93 -3.08 -11.04
N LEU A 9 -4.21 -3.93 -10.34
CA LEU A 9 -4.48 -5.36 -10.25
C LEU A 9 -5.03 -5.65 -8.85
N SER A 10 -6.27 -6.17 -8.78
CA SER A 10 -6.88 -6.64 -7.54
C SER A 10 -6.66 -8.14 -7.45
N ASP A 11 -5.64 -8.53 -6.71
CA ASP A 11 -5.14 -9.89 -6.64
C ASP A 11 -5.37 -10.50 -5.27
N ASP A 12 -6.64 -10.47 -4.84
CA ASP A 12 -7.07 -10.87 -3.50
C ASP A 12 -6.79 -12.32 -3.19
N ASN A 13 -6.67 -13.17 -4.22
CA ASN A 13 -6.33 -14.58 -4.04
C ASN A 13 -4.82 -14.82 -3.85
N SER A 14 -3.98 -13.81 -4.04
CA SER A 14 -2.52 -13.94 -3.91
C SER A 14 -2.08 -14.46 -2.54
N ILE A 15 -2.84 -14.13 -1.47
CA ILE A 15 -2.57 -14.60 -0.11
C ILE A 15 -2.81 -16.10 0.08
N MET A 16 -3.62 -16.73 -0.79
CA MET A 16 -3.99 -18.14 -0.73
C MET A 16 -3.07 -19.05 -1.55
N VAL A 17 -2.19 -18.47 -2.34
CA VAL A 17 -1.30 -19.18 -3.27
C VAL A 17 0.13 -19.13 -2.75
N ALA A 18 0.90 -20.20 -2.85
CA ALA A 18 2.32 -20.19 -2.53
C ALA A 18 3.07 -19.16 -3.40
N GLU A 19 4.17 -18.64 -2.91
CA GLU A 19 4.93 -17.58 -3.63
C GLU A 19 5.46 -18.11 -4.97
N GLU A 20 5.93 -19.35 -4.99
CA GLU A 20 6.44 -20.03 -6.18
C GLU A 20 5.34 -20.19 -7.23
N ASP A 21 4.16 -20.66 -6.82
CA ASP A 21 3.01 -20.82 -7.71
C ASP A 21 2.54 -19.47 -8.27
N TYR A 22 2.53 -18.43 -7.44
CA TYR A 22 2.20 -17.09 -7.90
C TYR A 22 3.19 -16.60 -8.96
N LYS A 23 4.48 -16.75 -8.71
CA LYS A 23 5.54 -16.35 -9.65
C LYS A 23 5.47 -17.09 -10.98
N GLU A 24 5.06 -18.35 -10.96
CA GLU A 24 4.96 -19.17 -12.17
C GLU A 24 3.67 -18.90 -12.95
N LEU A 25 2.53 -18.79 -12.27
CA LEU A 25 1.21 -18.82 -12.92
C LEU A 25 0.59 -17.44 -13.14
N PHE A 26 0.82 -16.47 -12.23
CA PHE A 26 0.11 -15.18 -12.24
C PHE A 26 1.03 -14.02 -12.57
N GLN A 27 2.19 -13.91 -11.93
CA GLN A 27 3.10 -12.78 -12.10
C GLN A 27 3.47 -12.47 -13.56
N PRO A 28 3.67 -13.44 -14.47
CA PRO A 28 3.96 -13.14 -15.88
C PRO A 28 2.83 -12.39 -16.59
N ALA A 29 1.57 -12.68 -16.24
CA ALA A 29 0.41 -11.98 -16.80
C ALA A 29 0.30 -10.56 -16.24
N ASP A 30 0.55 -10.39 -14.95
CA ASP A 30 0.53 -9.10 -14.25
C ASP A 30 1.63 -8.17 -14.78
N GLU A 31 2.82 -8.68 -14.97
CA GLU A 31 3.95 -7.94 -15.55
C GLU A 31 3.67 -7.56 -17.01
N TRP A 32 3.08 -8.45 -17.80
CA TRP A 32 2.68 -8.15 -19.18
C TRP A 32 1.63 -7.02 -19.24
N LEU A 33 0.64 -7.05 -18.34
CA LEU A 33 -0.33 -5.97 -18.21
C LEU A 33 0.35 -4.66 -17.80
N GLY A 34 1.22 -4.70 -16.81
CA GLY A 34 1.98 -3.55 -16.35
C GLY A 34 2.80 -2.91 -17.48
N GLU A 35 3.49 -3.71 -18.27
CA GLU A 35 4.25 -3.23 -19.43
C GLU A 35 3.33 -2.55 -20.45
N ARG A 36 2.19 -3.15 -20.75
CA ARG A 36 1.23 -2.63 -21.73
C ARG A 36 0.60 -1.29 -21.30
N PHE A 37 0.38 -1.09 -20.01
CA PHE A 37 -0.29 0.09 -19.46
C PHE A 37 0.68 1.12 -18.85
N GLY A 38 1.96 0.81 -18.78
CA GLY A 38 3.02 1.72 -18.30
C GLY A 38 3.24 1.67 -16.80
N GLY A 39 2.93 0.54 -16.16
CA GLY A 39 3.19 0.22 -14.76
C GLY A 39 2.02 -0.45 -14.05
N THR A 40 2.28 -1.01 -12.87
CA THR A 40 1.33 -1.79 -12.10
C THR A 40 1.12 -1.20 -10.71
N VAL A 41 -0.12 -1.20 -10.26
CA VAL A 41 -0.52 -1.03 -8.86
C VAL A 41 -1.01 -2.38 -8.37
N PHE A 42 -0.34 -2.93 -7.36
CA PHE A 42 -0.75 -4.18 -6.73
C PHE A 42 -1.73 -3.89 -5.58
N HIS A 43 -2.84 -4.61 -5.56
CA HIS A 43 -3.79 -4.62 -4.45
C HIS A 43 -4.09 -6.07 -4.04
N SER A 44 -4.13 -6.32 -2.75
CA SER A 44 -4.69 -7.54 -2.18
C SER A 44 -5.40 -7.21 -0.88
N CYS A 45 -6.56 -7.85 -0.67
CA CYS A 45 -7.21 -7.89 0.63
C CYS A 45 -6.44 -8.81 1.60
N GLY A 46 -6.72 -8.65 2.90
CA GLY A 46 -6.08 -9.43 3.95
C GLY A 46 -4.63 -9.02 4.24
N ASN A 47 -3.98 -9.84 5.06
CA ASN A 47 -2.58 -9.66 5.40
C ASN A 47 -1.68 -10.33 4.36
N TRP A 48 -0.98 -9.53 3.58
CA TRP A 48 -0.01 -10.00 2.58
C TRP A 48 1.44 -9.64 2.90
N GLU A 49 1.75 -9.41 4.19
CA GLU A 49 3.11 -9.11 4.67
C GLU A 49 4.16 -10.09 4.13
N GLN A 50 3.83 -11.39 4.11
CA GLN A 50 4.73 -12.44 3.60
C GLN A 50 5.01 -12.33 2.10
N LYS A 51 4.19 -11.58 1.35
CA LYS A 51 4.32 -11.39 -0.10
C LYS A 51 5.05 -10.10 -0.49
N ILE A 52 5.45 -9.25 0.47
CA ILE A 52 6.08 -7.95 0.18
C ILE A 52 7.30 -8.11 -0.74
N SER A 53 8.16 -9.11 -0.46
CA SER A 53 9.36 -9.36 -1.27
C SER A 53 9.00 -9.67 -2.73
N MET A 54 8.00 -10.52 -2.93
CA MET A 54 7.48 -10.89 -4.25
C MET A 54 6.94 -9.66 -4.99
N VAL A 55 6.06 -8.89 -4.35
CA VAL A 55 5.46 -7.68 -4.93
C VAL A 55 6.54 -6.67 -5.35
N LYS A 56 7.54 -6.46 -4.51
CA LYS A 56 8.66 -5.54 -4.81
C LYS A 56 9.50 -5.96 -6.02
N GLN A 57 9.53 -7.25 -6.35
CA GLN A 57 10.29 -7.80 -7.47
C GLN A 57 9.50 -7.81 -8.79
N MET A 58 8.20 -7.55 -8.77
CA MET A 58 7.38 -7.50 -10.00
C MET A 58 7.85 -6.37 -10.91
N LYS A 59 8.04 -6.67 -12.19
CA LYS A 59 8.41 -5.65 -13.17
C LYS A 59 7.32 -4.62 -13.37
N GLY A 60 7.70 -3.36 -13.33
CA GLY A 60 6.78 -2.26 -13.57
C GLY A 60 5.91 -1.89 -12.39
N ILE A 61 6.07 -2.55 -11.22
CA ILE A 61 5.38 -2.14 -10.00
C ILE A 61 5.80 -0.73 -9.59
N PHE A 62 4.87 0.16 -9.35
CA PHE A 62 5.14 1.51 -8.87
C PHE A 62 4.32 1.89 -7.64
N MET A 63 3.28 1.13 -7.34
CA MET A 63 2.44 1.32 -6.16
C MET A 63 1.93 -0.01 -5.64
N ALA A 64 1.83 -0.13 -4.33
CA ALA A 64 1.15 -1.22 -3.64
C ALA A 64 0.10 -0.66 -2.68
N ASP A 65 -1.05 -1.32 -2.58
CA ASP A 65 -2.16 -0.93 -1.73
C ASP A 65 -2.35 -1.93 -0.59
N GLY A 66 -2.53 -1.44 0.62
CA GLY A 66 -2.76 -2.25 1.80
C GLY A 66 -3.74 -1.64 2.79
N ALA A 67 -4.46 -2.52 3.51
CA ALA A 67 -5.33 -2.20 4.63
C ALA A 67 -4.59 -2.41 5.95
N PHE A 68 -4.71 -1.46 6.89
CA PHE A 68 -3.90 -1.44 8.11
C PHE A 68 -4.70 -1.31 9.40
N THR A 69 -6.03 -1.23 9.33
CA THR A 69 -6.91 -1.23 10.49
C THR A 69 -8.04 -2.23 10.30
N ILE A 70 -8.61 -2.72 11.41
CA ILE A 70 -9.70 -3.70 11.38
C ILE A 70 -10.96 -3.17 10.67
N GLN A 71 -11.14 -1.86 10.61
CA GLN A 71 -12.23 -1.22 9.90
C GLN A 71 -12.04 -1.25 8.38
N THR A 72 -10.79 -1.40 7.92
CA THR A 72 -10.47 -1.49 6.48
C THR A 72 -10.35 -2.92 5.98
N ASP A 73 -9.99 -3.85 6.86
CA ASP A 73 -9.88 -5.28 6.56
C ASP A 73 -9.90 -6.09 7.86
N PRO A 74 -10.63 -7.23 7.94
CA PRO A 74 -10.66 -8.08 9.14
C PRO A 74 -9.31 -8.73 9.48
N SER A 75 -8.39 -8.78 8.53
CA SER A 75 -7.01 -9.28 8.72
C SER A 75 -6.01 -8.23 8.21
N PRO A 76 -5.84 -7.10 8.94
CA PRO A 76 -5.03 -6.00 8.45
C PRO A 76 -3.54 -6.35 8.46
N ASN A 77 -2.80 -5.64 7.61
CA ASN A 77 -1.35 -5.72 7.53
C ASN A 77 -0.66 -5.10 8.74
N ASN A 78 0.56 -5.53 9.05
CA ASN A 78 1.39 -4.93 10.08
C ASN A 78 2.04 -3.63 9.56
N PRO A 79 1.70 -2.45 10.12
CA PRO A 79 2.23 -1.18 9.65
C PRO A 79 3.75 -1.06 9.80
N ASP A 80 4.35 -1.59 10.85
CA ASP A 80 5.80 -1.51 11.06
C ASP A 80 6.57 -2.27 9.98
N ALA A 81 6.15 -3.51 9.67
CA ALA A 81 6.78 -4.34 8.64
C ALA A 81 6.68 -3.70 7.25
N PHE A 82 5.52 -3.12 6.92
CA PHE A 82 5.33 -2.43 5.65
C PHE A 82 6.16 -1.15 5.56
N GLY A 83 6.17 -0.34 6.62
CA GLY A 83 6.97 0.86 6.69
C GLY A 83 8.45 0.59 6.46
N GLU A 84 8.99 -0.43 7.13
CA GLU A 84 10.39 -0.84 7.01
C GLU A 84 10.74 -1.40 5.62
N GLN A 85 9.89 -2.28 5.09
CA GLN A 85 10.19 -2.95 3.83
C GLN A 85 9.96 -2.09 2.60
N PHE A 86 9.05 -1.10 2.65
CA PHE A 86 8.80 -0.17 1.54
C PHE A 86 9.65 1.11 1.60
N ALA A 87 10.31 1.40 2.73
CA ALA A 87 11.28 2.50 2.80
C ALA A 87 12.37 2.32 1.73
N ASP A 88 12.72 3.41 1.06
CA ASP A 88 13.73 3.47 -0.01
C ASP A 88 13.50 2.52 -1.21
N SER A 89 12.35 1.82 -1.26
CA SER A 89 12.01 0.94 -2.39
C SER A 89 11.69 1.67 -3.69
N GLY A 90 11.36 2.96 -3.60
CA GLY A 90 10.85 3.73 -4.73
C GLY A 90 9.38 3.48 -5.06
N ILE A 91 8.76 2.44 -4.48
CA ILE A 91 7.34 2.07 -4.65
C ILE A 91 6.49 2.93 -3.72
N ILE A 92 5.38 3.42 -4.23
CA ILE A 92 4.40 4.17 -3.42
C ILE A 92 3.56 3.17 -2.63
N LEU A 93 3.49 3.35 -1.32
CA LEU A 93 2.55 2.60 -0.48
C LEU A 93 1.25 3.41 -0.32
N ASN A 94 0.15 2.90 -0.87
CA ASN A 94 -1.19 3.41 -0.65
C ASN A 94 -1.78 2.71 0.58
N ALA A 95 -1.78 3.39 1.72
CA ALA A 95 -2.15 2.80 3.00
C ALA A 95 -3.54 3.25 3.43
N ARG A 96 -4.44 2.29 3.59
CA ARG A 96 -5.81 2.52 4.07
C ARG A 96 -5.89 2.25 5.58
N ALA A 97 -6.21 3.27 6.36
CA ALA A 97 -6.45 3.17 7.79
C ALA A 97 -7.62 4.07 8.20
N VAL A 98 -8.60 3.50 8.89
CA VAL A 98 -9.85 4.18 9.27
C VAL A 98 -10.13 3.92 10.73
N GLY A 99 -10.84 4.86 11.39
CA GLY A 99 -11.22 4.76 12.79
C GLY A 99 -10.20 5.41 13.74
N ALA A 100 -10.38 5.16 15.03
CA ALA A 100 -9.58 5.79 16.08
C ALA A 100 -8.07 5.50 15.99
N ASP A 101 -7.70 4.37 15.39
CA ASP A 101 -6.31 3.94 15.27
C ASP A 101 -5.60 4.46 13.99
N ALA A 102 -6.29 5.22 13.13
CA ALA A 102 -5.73 5.68 11.87
C ALA A 102 -4.44 6.51 12.05
N GLU A 103 -4.46 7.46 12.99
CA GLU A 103 -3.31 8.33 13.27
C GLU A 103 -2.09 7.51 13.73
N SER A 104 -2.26 6.66 14.75
CA SER A 104 -1.19 5.82 15.29
C SER A 104 -0.70 4.79 14.24
N THR A 105 -1.58 4.31 13.38
CA THR A 105 -1.24 3.42 12.27
C THR A 105 -0.32 4.11 11.27
N PHE A 106 -0.64 5.33 10.86
CA PHE A 106 0.23 6.10 9.96
C PHE A 106 1.57 6.45 10.62
N GLU A 107 1.59 6.76 11.92
CA GLU A 107 2.83 6.98 12.67
C GLU A 107 3.74 5.76 12.67
N ARG A 108 3.16 4.57 12.83
CA ARG A 108 3.89 3.29 12.76
C ARG A 108 4.35 2.94 11.35
N LEU A 109 3.60 3.32 10.32
CA LEU A 109 3.97 3.10 8.92
C LEU A 109 5.13 3.99 8.49
N TYR A 110 5.15 5.25 8.93
CA TYR A 110 6.07 6.23 8.38
C TYR A 110 7.53 5.88 8.68
N ARG A 111 8.33 5.89 7.63
CA ARG A 111 9.80 5.77 7.68
C ARG A 111 10.42 6.78 6.71
N LYS A 112 11.59 7.27 7.02
CA LYS A 112 12.36 8.09 6.08
C LYS A 112 12.58 7.30 4.79
N GLY A 113 12.35 7.94 3.64
CA GLY A 113 12.45 7.29 2.34
C GLY A 113 11.18 6.55 1.89
N LEU A 114 10.16 6.43 2.73
CA LEU A 114 8.87 5.87 2.35
C LEU A 114 8.06 6.88 1.53
N LYS A 115 7.55 6.46 0.38
CA LYS A 115 6.56 7.20 -0.40
C LYS A 115 5.17 6.73 0.03
N LEU A 116 4.50 7.51 0.87
CA LEU A 116 3.22 7.15 1.49
C LEU A 116 2.07 7.99 0.95
N ILE A 117 0.99 7.32 0.57
CA ILE A 117 -0.34 7.92 0.42
C ILE A 117 -1.20 7.41 1.58
N ALA A 118 -1.52 8.29 2.52
CA ALA A 118 -2.41 7.98 3.62
C ALA A 118 -3.87 8.14 3.19
N VAL A 119 -4.62 7.04 3.18
CA VAL A 119 -6.04 7.00 2.83
C VAL A 119 -6.84 6.73 4.09
N THR A 120 -7.75 7.64 4.41
CA THR A 120 -8.61 7.53 5.58
C THR A 120 -10.01 8.07 5.28
N TYR A 121 -10.92 7.83 6.21
CA TYR A 121 -12.28 8.35 6.17
C TYR A 121 -12.55 9.15 7.44
N CYS A 122 -13.13 10.33 7.28
CA CYS A 122 -13.64 11.17 8.34
C CYS A 122 -15.10 11.51 8.06
N GLU A 123 -15.91 11.61 9.10
CA GLU A 123 -17.35 11.89 8.95
C GLU A 123 -17.61 13.37 8.67
N THR A 124 -16.76 14.26 9.17
CA THR A 124 -16.89 15.70 9.01
C THR A 124 -15.66 16.34 8.36
N ALA A 125 -15.87 17.53 7.77
CA ALA A 125 -14.77 18.32 7.20
C ALA A 125 -13.78 18.77 8.27
N GLU A 126 -14.25 19.07 9.48
CA GLU A 126 -13.46 19.51 10.62
C GLU A 126 -12.52 18.38 11.09
N GLU A 127 -13.03 17.14 11.16
CA GLU A 127 -12.22 15.96 11.48
C GLU A 127 -11.16 15.71 10.41
N GLN A 128 -11.54 15.82 9.14
CA GLN A 128 -10.62 15.66 8.02
C GLN A 128 -9.48 16.68 8.09
N GLU A 129 -9.79 17.95 8.33
CA GLU A 129 -8.78 19.01 8.44
C GLU A 129 -7.89 18.81 9.66
N ALA A 130 -8.46 18.37 10.79
CA ALA A 130 -7.70 18.11 12.01
C ALA A 130 -6.71 16.95 11.80
N LEU A 131 -7.17 15.84 11.22
CA LEU A 131 -6.31 14.69 10.93
C LEU A 131 -5.25 15.04 9.88
N TYR A 132 -5.60 15.78 8.82
CA TYR A 132 -4.66 16.25 7.81
C TYR A 132 -3.51 17.04 8.43
N ARG A 133 -3.81 17.99 9.32
CA ARG A 133 -2.79 18.77 10.05
C ARG A 133 -1.89 17.89 10.89
N LYS A 134 -2.46 16.96 11.66
CA LYS A 134 -1.69 16.02 12.49
C LYS A 134 -0.74 15.15 11.66
N LEU A 135 -1.20 14.62 10.54
CA LEU A 135 -0.35 13.81 9.66
C LEU A 135 0.81 14.62 9.06
N HIS A 136 0.58 15.89 8.72
CA HIS A 136 1.64 16.79 8.26
C HIS A 136 2.64 17.16 9.35
N GLU A 137 2.18 17.44 10.56
CA GLU A 137 3.05 17.69 11.72
C GLU A 137 3.90 16.44 12.04
N MET A 138 3.30 15.26 11.98
CA MET A 138 4.00 13.99 12.13
C MET A 138 5.09 13.81 11.06
N GLU A 139 4.80 14.05 9.80
CA GLU A 139 5.76 13.99 8.71
C GLU A 139 6.95 14.94 8.95
N GLN A 140 6.69 16.17 9.38
CA GLN A 140 7.75 17.14 9.68
C GLN A 140 8.63 16.70 10.85
N ARG A 141 8.05 16.05 11.86
CA ARG A 141 8.77 15.56 13.04
C ARG A 141 9.64 14.35 12.74
N LEU A 142 9.25 13.52 11.77
CA LEU A 142 9.92 12.25 11.43
C LEU A 142 10.90 12.36 10.26
N LYS A 143 10.97 13.50 9.58
CA LYS A 143 11.97 13.81 8.54
C LYS A 143 13.35 14.06 9.13
#